data_98199554f99365f4be9fc9e80734368b
#
_entry.id   98199554f99365f4be9fc9e80734368b
#
_cell.length_a   1.000
_cell.length_b   1.000
_cell.length_c   1.000
_cell.angle_alpha   90.00
_cell.angle_beta   90.00
_cell.angle_gamma   90.00
#
_symmetry.space_group_name_H-M   'P 1'
#
loop_
_entity.id
_entity.type
_entity.pdbx_description
1 polymer ?
#
loop_
_entity_poly.entity_id
_entity_poly.type
_entity_poly.pdbx_seq_one_letter_code
_entity_poly.pdbx_strand_id
1 'polypeptide(L)'
;PFFSKGHLAEGAKLYLKGARCFSAKCPLEKKGVIKPGMHGQKRSKKPTDYGLQLRAKQKAKRIYGIQETQFKNYYLKAKKLKGLVGENLMTLVESRLDNVVYNAGLSLSRSHAKEIISHRHILVNGEIVGINSYSVKVGDVISINEKYSAKIGDIIRLSDKDFKSPEWLDVQKSKYSAKVIALPTIDQNQNGIDVNLIIEYYSR
;
A
#
# COMPACT_ATOMS: atom_id res chain seq x y z
N PRO A 1 -10.30 12.12 -8.71
CA PRO A 1 -10.80 11.29 -9.82
C PRO A 1 -9.83 10.20 -10.27
N PHE A 2 -8.50 10.38 -10.13
CA PHE A 2 -7.49 9.40 -10.59
C PHE A 2 -7.60 8.04 -9.88
N PHE A 3 -7.82 8.03 -8.56
CA PHE A 3 -7.86 6.79 -7.77
C PHE A 3 -9.06 5.89 -8.07
N SER A 4 -10.22 6.45 -8.43
CA SER A 4 -11.41 5.64 -8.77
C SER A 4 -11.26 4.90 -10.09
N LYS A 5 -10.51 5.46 -11.04
CA LYS A 5 -10.24 4.82 -12.35
C LYS A 5 -9.18 3.69 -12.25
N GLY A 6 -8.35 3.70 -11.20
CA GLY A 6 -7.32 2.68 -10.96
C GLY A 6 -7.90 1.28 -10.80
N HIS A 7 -8.94 1.10 -9.99
CA HIS A 7 -9.63 -0.19 -9.80
C HIS A 7 -10.18 -0.74 -11.12
N LEU A 8 -10.84 0.12 -11.90
CA LEU A 8 -11.46 -0.27 -13.17
C LEU A 8 -10.40 -0.65 -14.22
N ALA A 9 -9.24 0.03 -14.22
CA ALA A 9 -8.18 -0.26 -15.18
C ALA A 9 -7.50 -1.61 -14.93
N GLU A 10 -7.42 -2.05 -13.66
CA GLU A 10 -6.82 -3.34 -13.28
C GLU A 10 -7.88 -4.46 -13.19
N GLY A 11 -9.16 -4.13 -13.24
CA GLY A 11 -10.24 -5.12 -13.12
C GLY A 11 -10.33 -5.79 -11.73
N ALA A 12 -9.65 -5.24 -10.74
CA ALA A 12 -9.57 -5.81 -9.39
C ALA A 12 -9.77 -4.75 -8.30
N LYS A 13 -10.28 -5.16 -7.14
CA LYS A 13 -10.38 -4.28 -5.97
C LYS A 13 -8.98 -4.02 -5.41
N LEU A 14 -8.57 -2.76 -5.41
CA LEU A 14 -7.26 -2.34 -4.87
C LEU A 14 -7.37 -1.66 -3.50
N TYR A 15 -8.57 -1.59 -2.92
CA TYR A 15 -8.84 -1.03 -1.59
C TYR A 15 -8.22 0.37 -1.31
N LEU A 16 -8.20 1.24 -2.34
CA LEU A 16 -7.52 2.54 -2.27
C LEU A 16 -8.28 3.61 -1.49
N LYS A 17 -9.56 3.42 -1.19
CA LYS A 17 -10.45 4.42 -0.56
C LYS A 17 -11.11 3.95 0.74
N GLY A 18 -10.45 3.07 1.49
CA GLY A 18 -10.95 2.61 2.78
C GLY A 18 -12.39 2.10 2.73
N ALA A 19 -13.25 2.52 3.65
CA ALA A 19 -14.63 2.05 3.83
C ALA A 19 -15.48 2.06 2.54
N ARG A 20 -15.26 3.02 1.64
CA ARG A 20 -15.97 3.06 0.35
C ARG A 20 -15.71 1.83 -0.53
N CYS A 21 -14.53 1.21 -0.42
CA CYS A 21 -14.17 0.03 -1.20
C CYS A 21 -14.88 -1.25 -0.71
N PHE A 22 -15.37 -1.23 0.52
CA PHE A 22 -16.15 -2.32 1.13
C PHE A 22 -17.67 -2.13 0.97
N SER A 23 -18.13 -0.94 0.58
CA SER A 23 -19.54 -0.64 0.42
C SER A 23 -20.01 -0.84 -1.02
N ALA A 24 -21.35 -0.96 -1.22
CA ALA A 24 -22.01 -1.00 -2.54
C ALA A 24 -21.71 0.24 -3.41
N LYS A 25 -21.15 1.32 -2.83
CA LYS A 25 -20.71 2.52 -3.54
C LYS A 25 -19.39 2.31 -4.31
N CYS A 26 -18.77 1.12 -4.22
CA CYS A 26 -17.57 0.80 -4.98
C CYS A 26 -17.87 0.78 -6.49
N PRO A 27 -17.09 1.45 -7.35
CA PRO A 27 -17.32 1.48 -8.80
C PRO A 27 -17.32 0.10 -9.46
N LEU A 28 -16.55 -0.86 -8.92
CA LEU A 28 -16.54 -2.25 -9.40
C LEU A 28 -17.83 -3.00 -9.07
N GLU A 29 -18.40 -2.77 -7.87
CA GLU A 29 -19.67 -3.34 -7.48
C GLU A 29 -20.82 -2.74 -8.30
N LYS A 30 -20.80 -1.41 -8.48
CA LYS A 30 -21.88 -0.69 -9.14
C LYS A 30 -21.92 -0.89 -10.66
N LYS A 31 -20.76 -0.95 -11.33
CA LYS A 31 -20.64 -0.95 -12.80
C LYS A 31 -19.99 -2.21 -13.37
N GLY A 32 -19.55 -3.13 -12.50
CA GLY A 32 -18.76 -4.29 -12.93
C GLY A 32 -17.34 -3.92 -13.41
N VAL A 33 -16.66 -4.88 -14.01
CA VAL A 33 -15.30 -4.74 -14.53
C VAL A 33 -15.31 -4.10 -15.92
N ILE A 34 -15.61 -2.81 -15.99
CA ILE A 34 -15.59 -2.04 -17.25
C ILE A 34 -14.35 -1.15 -17.26
N LYS A 35 -13.51 -1.30 -18.28
CA LYS A 35 -12.32 -0.47 -18.44
C LYS A 35 -12.72 1.01 -18.62
N PRO A 36 -11.93 1.96 -18.07
CA PRO A 36 -12.23 3.37 -18.26
C PRO A 36 -11.99 3.81 -19.71
N GLY A 37 -12.81 4.75 -20.17
CA GLY A 37 -12.71 5.33 -21.51
C GLY A 37 -13.91 4.95 -22.41
N MET A 38 -13.99 5.61 -23.55
CA MET A 38 -15.11 5.45 -24.52
C MET A 38 -15.22 4.01 -25.05
N HIS A 39 -14.12 3.30 -25.17
CA HIS A 39 -14.05 1.92 -25.65
C HIS A 39 -14.00 0.88 -24.53
N GLY A 40 -14.28 1.25 -23.28
CA GLY A 40 -14.17 0.36 -22.12
C GLY A 40 -15.08 -0.88 -22.18
N GLN A 41 -16.20 -0.80 -22.87
CA GLN A 41 -17.15 -1.90 -23.05
C GLN A 41 -16.77 -2.87 -24.18
N LYS A 42 -15.84 -2.48 -25.07
CA LYS A 42 -15.42 -3.37 -26.16
C LYS A 42 -14.64 -4.57 -25.62
N ARG A 43 -14.84 -5.73 -26.25
CA ARG A 43 -14.08 -6.94 -25.94
C ARG A 43 -12.59 -6.66 -26.05
N SER A 44 -11.85 -6.86 -24.97
CA SER A 44 -10.38 -6.71 -24.99
C SER A 44 -9.71 -7.93 -25.61
N LYS A 45 -8.73 -7.71 -26.45
CA LYS A 45 -7.84 -8.78 -26.94
C LYS A 45 -7.08 -9.41 -25.78
N LYS A 46 -6.63 -10.66 -25.92
CA LYS A 46 -5.72 -11.32 -24.98
C LYS A 46 -4.49 -10.42 -24.80
N PRO A 47 -4.08 -10.13 -23.56
CA PRO A 47 -2.89 -9.32 -23.33
C PRO A 47 -1.63 -10.04 -23.83
N THR A 48 -0.69 -9.30 -24.36
CA THR A 48 0.67 -9.79 -24.68
C THR A 48 1.48 -9.96 -23.38
N ASP A 49 2.57 -10.71 -23.43
CA ASP A 49 3.45 -10.90 -22.26
C ASP A 49 3.96 -9.57 -21.69
N TYR A 50 4.37 -8.66 -22.55
CA TYR A 50 4.68 -7.30 -22.14
C TYR A 50 3.49 -6.60 -21.47
N GLY A 51 2.30 -6.79 -22.00
CA GLY A 51 1.07 -6.23 -21.42
C GLY A 51 0.78 -6.78 -20.03
N LEU A 52 1.03 -8.07 -19.78
CA LEU A 52 0.89 -8.71 -18.47
C LEU A 52 1.89 -8.12 -17.46
N GLN A 53 3.17 -8.06 -17.84
CA GLN A 53 4.24 -7.50 -17.04
C GLN A 53 3.97 -6.02 -16.68
N LEU A 54 3.56 -5.22 -17.66
CA LEU A 54 3.19 -3.83 -17.45
C LEU A 54 2.02 -3.68 -16.48
N ARG A 55 0.99 -4.54 -16.60
CA ARG A 55 -0.18 -4.53 -15.71
C ARG A 55 0.21 -4.90 -14.28
N ALA A 56 1.01 -5.94 -14.08
CA ALA A 56 1.51 -6.34 -12.76
C ALA A 56 2.26 -5.17 -12.07
N LYS A 57 3.17 -4.52 -12.79
CA LYS A 57 3.87 -3.34 -12.31
C LYS A 57 2.92 -2.18 -11.96
N GLN A 58 1.99 -1.84 -12.84
CA GLN A 58 1.04 -0.75 -12.63
C GLN A 58 0.09 -1.03 -11.47
N LYS A 59 -0.32 -2.29 -11.29
CA LYS A 59 -1.12 -2.73 -10.14
C LYS A 59 -0.37 -2.49 -8.83
N ALA A 60 0.88 -2.96 -8.72
CA ALA A 60 1.72 -2.73 -7.55
C ALA A 60 1.88 -1.23 -7.25
N LYS A 61 2.26 -0.43 -8.22
CA LYS A 61 2.38 1.03 -8.07
C LYS A 61 1.10 1.69 -7.55
N ARG A 62 -0.05 1.27 -8.04
CA ARG A 62 -1.35 1.83 -7.63
C ARG A 62 -1.72 1.42 -6.22
N ILE A 63 -1.46 0.18 -5.82
CA ILE A 63 -1.72 -0.31 -4.46
C ILE A 63 -0.93 0.52 -3.44
N TYR A 64 0.38 0.71 -3.66
CA TYR A 64 1.24 1.48 -2.75
C TYR A 64 1.22 2.99 -3.02
N GLY A 65 0.62 3.43 -4.12
CA GLY A 65 0.56 4.85 -4.50
C GLY A 65 1.95 5.46 -4.74
N ILE A 66 2.87 4.70 -5.34
CA ILE A 66 4.25 5.09 -5.60
C ILE A 66 4.39 5.56 -7.06
N GLN A 67 5.22 6.58 -7.30
CA GLN A 67 5.53 7.05 -8.66
C GLN A 67 6.52 6.12 -9.38
N GLU A 68 6.55 6.16 -10.71
CA GLU A 68 7.38 5.28 -11.54
C GLU A 68 8.87 5.37 -11.21
N THR A 69 9.40 6.59 -11.16
CA THR A 69 10.81 6.84 -10.86
C THR A 69 11.19 6.25 -9.49
N GLN A 70 10.34 6.45 -8.49
CA GLN A 70 10.55 5.96 -7.15
C GLN A 70 10.50 4.43 -7.08
N PHE A 71 9.54 3.81 -7.80
CA PHE A 71 9.39 2.37 -7.85
C PHE A 71 10.59 1.70 -8.56
N LYS A 72 11.06 2.30 -9.68
CA LYS A 72 12.29 1.87 -10.36
C LYS A 72 13.51 1.96 -9.45
N ASN A 73 13.63 3.03 -8.65
CA ASN A 73 14.72 3.17 -7.68
C ASN A 73 14.67 2.08 -6.59
N TYR A 74 13.49 1.66 -6.13
CA TYR A 74 13.35 0.51 -5.23
C TYR A 74 13.80 -0.78 -5.88
N TYR A 75 13.44 -1.02 -7.14
CA TYR A 75 13.93 -2.18 -7.89
C TYR A 75 15.46 -2.20 -8.00
N LEU A 76 16.08 -1.07 -8.36
CA LEU A 76 17.53 -0.95 -8.45
C LEU A 76 18.24 -1.16 -7.11
N LYS A 77 17.63 -0.71 -6.00
CA LYS A 77 18.12 -1.00 -4.65
C LYS A 77 17.99 -2.48 -4.31
N ALA A 78 16.84 -3.08 -4.60
CA ALA A 78 16.56 -4.49 -4.35
C ALA A 78 17.55 -5.42 -5.09
N LYS A 79 17.93 -5.05 -6.33
CA LYS A 79 18.92 -5.78 -7.14
C LYS A 79 20.32 -5.79 -6.52
N LYS A 80 20.65 -4.77 -5.70
CA LYS A 80 21.97 -4.68 -5.03
C LYS A 80 22.02 -5.46 -3.71
N LEU A 81 20.88 -5.84 -3.16
CA LEU A 81 20.80 -6.60 -1.91
C LEU A 81 20.99 -8.10 -2.18
N LYS A 82 21.56 -8.80 -1.18
CA LYS A 82 21.67 -10.26 -1.22
C LYS A 82 20.29 -10.91 -1.10
N GLY A 83 20.06 -12.01 -1.79
CA GLY A 83 18.81 -12.79 -1.77
C GLY A 83 17.95 -12.58 -3.02
N LEU A 84 16.67 -12.96 -2.93
CA LEU A 84 15.74 -12.87 -4.04
C LEU A 84 15.32 -11.40 -4.27
N VAL A 85 15.51 -10.92 -5.50
CA VAL A 85 15.21 -9.52 -5.87
C VAL A 85 13.74 -9.16 -5.59
N GLY A 86 12.84 -10.12 -5.80
CA GLY A 86 11.41 -9.92 -5.57
C GLY A 86 11.07 -9.71 -4.10
N GLU A 87 11.60 -10.53 -3.23
CA GLU A 87 11.42 -10.40 -1.78
C GLU A 87 12.02 -9.08 -1.28
N ASN A 88 13.25 -8.77 -1.69
CA ASN A 88 13.91 -7.52 -1.35
C ASN A 88 13.10 -6.29 -1.80
N LEU A 89 12.56 -6.33 -3.03
CA LEU A 89 11.73 -5.24 -3.56
C LEU A 89 10.48 -5.04 -2.70
N MET A 90 9.80 -6.11 -2.38
CA MET A 90 8.58 -6.04 -1.59
C MET A 90 8.87 -5.61 -0.15
N THR A 91 9.91 -6.13 0.48
CA THR A 91 10.35 -5.69 1.81
C THR A 91 10.65 -4.19 1.84
N LEU A 92 11.35 -3.66 0.84
CA LEU A 92 11.64 -2.23 0.73
C LEU A 92 10.36 -1.37 0.54
N VAL A 93 9.37 -1.88 -0.16
CA VAL A 93 8.10 -1.17 -0.38
C VAL A 93 7.20 -1.26 0.84
N GLU A 94 7.15 -2.40 1.51
CA GLU A 94 6.35 -2.61 2.73
C GLU A 94 6.94 -1.90 3.94
N SER A 95 8.27 -1.75 4.05
CA SER A 95 8.93 -1.02 5.14
C SER A 95 8.78 0.51 5.06
N ARG A 96 8.08 1.04 4.07
CA ARG A 96 7.79 2.48 3.99
C ARG A 96 6.83 2.91 5.09
N LEU A 97 7.08 4.08 5.67
CA LEU A 97 6.26 4.62 6.77
C LEU A 97 4.77 4.74 6.40
N ASP A 98 4.45 5.18 5.16
CA ASP A 98 3.06 5.29 4.70
C ASP A 98 2.35 3.93 4.69
N ASN A 99 3.05 2.88 4.35
CA ASN A 99 2.49 1.53 4.33
C ASN A 99 2.44 0.92 5.74
N VAL A 100 3.46 1.13 6.56
CA VAL A 100 3.48 0.66 7.97
C VAL A 100 2.34 1.28 8.77
N VAL A 101 2.11 2.59 8.65
CA VAL A 101 0.97 3.30 9.28
C VAL A 101 -0.37 2.73 8.83
N TYR A 102 -0.51 2.36 7.55
CA TYR A 102 -1.71 1.70 7.03
C TYR A 102 -1.87 0.28 7.58
N ASN A 103 -0.81 -0.52 7.59
CA ASN A 103 -0.82 -1.91 8.08
C ASN A 103 -0.98 -1.99 9.61
N ALA A 104 -0.53 -0.98 10.34
CA ALA A 104 -0.79 -0.82 11.77
C ALA A 104 -2.25 -0.43 12.09
N GLY A 105 -3.07 -0.14 11.07
CA GLY A 105 -4.46 0.28 11.26
C GLY A 105 -4.64 1.72 11.73
N LEU A 106 -3.56 2.50 11.79
CA LEU A 106 -3.57 3.90 12.21
C LEU A 106 -4.17 4.84 11.13
N SER A 107 -4.60 4.30 10.00
CA SER A 107 -5.26 5.04 8.92
C SER A 107 -6.26 4.18 8.17
N LEU A 108 -7.28 4.80 7.58
CA LEU A 108 -8.33 4.13 6.79
C LEU A 108 -7.83 3.62 5.43
N SER A 109 -6.82 4.26 4.88
CA SER A 109 -6.26 3.92 3.56
C SER A 109 -4.82 4.40 3.45
N ARG A 110 -4.06 3.85 2.50
CA ARG A 110 -2.69 4.32 2.21
C ARG A 110 -2.64 5.81 1.81
N SER A 111 -3.68 6.31 1.16
CA SER A 111 -3.76 7.75 0.83
C SER A 111 -3.94 8.61 2.08
N HIS A 112 -4.77 8.17 3.02
CA HIS A 112 -4.97 8.84 4.30
C HIS A 112 -3.70 8.74 5.17
N ALA A 113 -2.98 7.60 5.15
CA ALA A 113 -1.68 7.47 5.81
C ALA A 113 -0.69 8.54 5.33
N LYS A 114 -0.58 8.74 4.02
CA LYS A 114 0.28 9.78 3.43
C LYS A 114 -0.10 11.19 3.87
N GLU A 115 -1.38 11.47 3.96
CA GLU A 115 -1.91 12.76 4.43
C GLU A 115 -1.51 13.01 5.89
N ILE A 116 -1.77 12.06 6.79
CA ILE A 116 -1.43 12.16 8.21
C ILE A 116 0.08 12.38 8.41
N ILE A 117 0.92 11.64 7.68
CA ILE A 117 2.38 11.79 7.76
C ILE A 117 2.81 13.17 7.26
N SER A 118 2.30 13.62 6.11
CA SER A 118 2.64 14.92 5.54
C SER A 118 2.22 16.08 6.44
N HIS A 119 1.12 15.90 7.19
CA HIS A 119 0.66 16.86 8.21
C HIS A 119 1.42 16.73 9.55
N ARG A 120 2.47 15.90 9.62
CA ARG A 120 3.34 15.75 10.81
C ARG A 120 2.60 15.24 12.05
N HIS A 121 1.63 14.36 11.86
CA HIS A 121 0.87 13.75 12.96
C HIS A 121 1.43 12.40 13.40
N ILE A 122 2.47 11.89 12.75
CA ILE A 122 3.12 10.63 13.07
C ILE A 122 4.49 10.88 13.71
N LEU A 123 4.75 10.12 14.75
CA LEU A 123 6.02 10.07 15.48
C LEU A 123 6.67 8.72 15.22
N VAL A 124 7.97 8.72 15.02
CA VAL A 124 8.82 7.52 15.00
C VAL A 124 9.85 7.66 16.12
N ASN A 125 9.85 6.74 17.08
CA ASN A 125 10.70 6.79 18.27
C ASN A 125 10.58 8.12 19.05
N GLY A 126 9.40 8.73 19.06
CA GLY A 126 9.15 10.02 19.72
C GLY A 126 9.45 11.26 18.88
N GLU A 127 10.04 11.12 17.70
CA GLU A 127 10.36 12.24 16.81
C GLU A 127 9.33 12.38 15.68
N ILE A 128 8.98 13.62 15.32
CA ILE A 128 8.03 13.91 14.26
C ILE A 128 8.65 13.62 12.90
N VAL A 129 8.04 12.73 12.13
CA VAL A 129 8.46 12.39 10.76
C VAL A 129 7.38 12.79 9.76
N GLY A 130 7.72 13.70 8.83
CA GLY A 130 6.82 14.15 7.74
C GLY A 130 7.11 13.53 6.38
N ILE A 131 7.94 12.48 6.30
CA ILE A 131 8.39 11.88 5.04
C ILE A 131 7.70 10.54 4.84
N ASN A 132 6.81 10.46 3.85
CA ASN A 132 6.04 9.24 3.51
C ASN A 132 6.92 8.04 3.14
N SER A 133 8.07 8.29 2.50
CA SER A 133 9.01 7.27 2.05
C SER A 133 10.08 6.91 3.09
N TYR A 134 9.95 7.38 4.33
CA TYR A 134 10.86 6.99 5.42
C TYR A 134 10.88 5.46 5.55
N SER A 135 12.06 4.88 5.60
CA SER A 135 12.23 3.43 5.74
C SER A 135 12.30 3.08 7.22
N VAL A 136 11.27 2.41 7.70
CA VAL A 136 11.16 1.96 9.09
C VAL A 136 12.04 0.73 9.30
N LYS A 137 12.70 0.65 10.45
CA LYS A 137 13.59 -0.43 10.83
C LYS A 137 12.94 -1.32 11.91
N VAL A 138 13.48 -2.51 12.07
CA VAL A 138 13.10 -3.39 13.19
C VAL A 138 13.45 -2.72 14.50
N GLY A 139 12.53 -2.71 15.44
CA GLY A 139 12.63 -2.05 16.73
C GLY A 139 12.01 -0.66 16.79
N ASP A 140 11.73 -0.01 15.64
CA ASP A 140 11.09 1.31 15.62
C ASP A 140 9.67 1.26 16.19
N VAL A 141 9.33 2.28 16.97
CA VAL A 141 7.99 2.50 17.53
C VAL A 141 7.34 3.66 16.81
N ILE A 142 6.22 3.38 16.19
CA ILE A 142 5.43 4.36 15.43
C ILE A 142 4.22 4.71 16.28
N SER A 143 3.99 5.99 16.53
CA SER A 143 2.84 6.46 17.30
C SER A 143 2.20 7.69 16.65
N ILE A 144 0.97 7.98 17.08
CA ILE A 144 0.25 9.17 16.67
C ILE A 144 0.52 10.28 17.71
N ASN A 145 0.72 11.51 17.23
CA ASN A 145 0.88 12.67 18.09
C ASN A 145 -0.39 12.86 18.95
N GLU A 146 -0.24 13.05 20.25
CA GLU A 146 -1.33 13.18 21.22
C GLU A 146 -2.33 14.29 20.85
N LYS A 147 -1.84 15.42 20.33
CA LYS A 147 -2.69 16.54 19.88
C LYS A 147 -3.64 16.16 18.75
N TYR A 148 -3.29 15.13 17.98
CA TYR A 148 -4.10 14.64 16.87
C TYR A 148 -4.93 13.41 17.28
N SER A 149 -4.49 12.64 18.26
CA SER A 149 -5.19 11.43 18.73
C SER A 149 -6.62 11.72 19.20
N ALA A 150 -6.86 12.87 19.82
CA ALA A 150 -8.19 13.30 20.26
C ALA A 150 -9.20 13.52 19.11
N LYS A 151 -8.71 13.77 17.88
CA LYS A 151 -9.56 13.99 16.69
C LYS A 151 -9.75 12.71 15.85
N ILE A 152 -8.97 11.67 16.12
CA ILE A 152 -8.88 10.47 15.28
C ILE A 152 -9.79 9.33 15.72
N GLY A 153 -10.34 9.36 16.93
CA GLY A 153 -11.03 8.22 17.55
C GLY A 153 -11.94 7.38 16.62
N ASP A 154 -12.63 8.05 15.69
CA ASP A 154 -13.57 7.39 14.75
C ASP A 154 -12.97 7.10 13.35
N ILE A 155 -11.74 7.55 13.08
CA ILE A 155 -11.15 7.54 11.73
C ILE A 155 -10.10 6.44 11.57
N ILE A 156 -9.93 5.57 12.57
CA ILE A 156 -8.87 4.56 12.61
C ILE A 156 -9.45 3.18 12.37
N ARG A 157 -8.79 2.40 11.49
CA ARG A 157 -9.12 0.97 11.29
C ARG A 157 -8.91 0.09 12.52
N LEU A 158 -8.12 0.55 13.49
CA LEU A 158 -7.94 -0.11 14.78
C LEU A 158 -9.24 -0.27 15.57
N SER A 159 -10.23 0.58 15.31
CA SER A 159 -11.57 0.48 15.92
C SER A 159 -12.42 -0.64 15.29
N ASP A 160 -12.07 -1.11 14.09
CA ASP A 160 -12.78 -2.19 13.42
C ASP A 160 -12.50 -3.52 14.14
N LYS A 161 -13.56 -4.25 14.51
CA LYS A 161 -13.46 -5.55 15.18
C LYS A 161 -12.72 -6.61 14.36
N ASP A 162 -12.84 -6.52 13.05
CA ASP A 162 -12.25 -7.46 12.08
C ASP A 162 -10.82 -7.11 11.66
N PHE A 163 -10.25 -6.01 12.21
CA PHE A 163 -8.91 -5.62 11.85
C PHE A 163 -7.86 -6.54 12.47
N LYS A 164 -7.09 -7.20 11.62
CA LYS A 164 -5.92 -8.00 11.98
C LYS A 164 -4.66 -7.29 11.51
N SER A 165 -3.75 -7.02 12.43
CA SER A 165 -2.42 -6.53 12.09
C SER A 165 -1.56 -7.66 11.53
N PRO A 166 -0.60 -7.38 10.64
CA PRO A 166 0.40 -8.34 10.23
C PRO A 166 1.26 -8.81 11.41
N GLU A 167 1.77 -10.04 11.36
CA GLU A 167 2.57 -10.65 12.43
C GLU A 167 3.87 -9.90 12.76
N TRP A 168 4.43 -9.18 11.78
CA TRP A 168 5.64 -8.40 11.96
C TRP A 168 5.43 -7.04 12.67
N LEU A 169 4.16 -6.70 13.00
CA LEU A 169 3.79 -5.49 13.73
C LEU A 169 3.07 -5.84 15.06
N ASP A 170 3.63 -5.37 16.17
CA ASP A 170 2.94 -5.37 17.47
C ASP A 170 2.17 -4.05 17.63
N VAL A 171 0.83 -4.15 17.64
CA VAL A 171 -0.05 -2.98 17.65
C VAL A 171 -0.73 -2.82 18.99
N GLN A 172 -0.44 -1.73 19.69
CA GLN A 172 -1.07 -1.36 20.94
C GLN A 172 -2.25 -0.41 20.68
N LYS A 173 -3.47 -0.95 20.69
CA LYS A 173 -4.70 -0.21 20.39
C LYS A 173 -4.93 0.97 21.35
N SER A 174 -4.66 0.78 22.63
CA SER A 174 -4.88 1.80 23.69
C SER A 174 -4.00 3.04 23.53
N LYS A 175 -2.79 2.88 22.99
CA LYS A 175 -1.80 3.96 22.82
C LYS A 175 -1.68 4.46 21.39
N TYR A 176 -2.49 3.94 20.45
CA TYR A 176 -2.36 4.25 19.02
C TYR A 176 -0.92 4.15 18.52
N SER A 177 -0.24 3.09 18.95
CA SER A 177 1.17 2.86 18.62
C SER A 177 1.38 1.46 18.05
N ALA A 178 2.40 1.33 17.23
CA ALA A 178 2.81 0.06 16.64
C ALA A 178 4.33 -0.07 16.72
N LYS A 179 4.82 -1.22 17.14
CA LYS A 179 6.25 -1.57 17.16
C LYS A 179 6.55 -2.54 16.03
N VAL A 180 7.62 -2.31 15.32
CA VAL A 180 8.12 -3.21 14.28
C VAL A 180 8.94 -4.31 14.93
N ILE A 181 8.47 -5.57 14.89
CA ILE A 181 9.13 -6.73 15.48
C ILE A 181 10.12 -7.36 14.50
N ALA A 182 9.70 -7.50 13.24
CA ALA A 182 10.48 -8.15 12.19
C ALA A 182 10.40 -7.37 10.88
N LEU A 183 11.24 -7.71 9.91
CA LEU A 183 11.08 -7.20 8.55
C LEU A 183 9.81 -7.81 7.92
N PRO A 184 9.06 -7.04 7.12
CA PRO A 184 7.88 -7.55 6.46
C PRO A 184 8.26 -8.69 5.52
N THR A 185 7.81 -9.90 5.84
CA THR A 185 7.81 -11.05 4.95
C THR A 185 6.49 -11.08 4.21
N ILE A 186 6.54 -11.17 2.90
CA ILE A 186 5.33 -11.10 2.07
C ILE A 186 5.09 -12.46 1.47
N ASP A 187 3.98 -13.06 1.85
CA ASP A 187 3.36 -14.08 1.03
C ASP A 187 2.92 -13.42 -0.28
N GLN A 188 3.53 -13.84 -1.38
CA GLN A 188 3.35 -13.28 -2.72
C GLN A 188 1.87 -13.15 -3.12
N ASN A 189 0.98 -13.86 -2.43
CA ASN A 189 -0.45 -13.92 -2.70
C ASN A 189 -1.31 -12.90 -1.92
N GLN A 190 -0.81 -12.29 -0.83
CA GLN A 190 -1.67 -11.45 0.03
C GLN A 190 -2.25 -10.22 -0.68
N ASN A 191 -1.53 -9.66 -1.65
CA ASN A 191 -2.00 -8.48 -2.40
C ASN A 191 -2.35 -8.81 -3.85
N GLY A 192 -2.30 -10.08 -4.27
CA GLY A 192 -2.50 -10.50 -5.66
C GLY A 192 -1.53 -9.81 -6.63
N ILE A 193 -0.31 -9.54 -6.18
CA ILE A 193 0.77 -8.94 -6.98
C ILE A 193 1.70 -10.06 -7.40
N ASP A 194 1.83 -10.26 -8.70
CA ASP A 194 2.86 -11.16 -9.26
C ASP A 194 4.19 -10.39 -9.36
N VAL A 195 5.08 -10.69 -8.43
CA VAL A 195 6.39 -10.02 -8.32
C VAL A 195 7.33 -10.44 -9.43
N ASN A 196 7.21 -11.70 -9.94
CA ASN A 196 8.06 -12.20 -11.00
C ASN A 196 7.85 -11.40 -12.29
N LEU A 197 6.58 -11.12 -12.64
CA LEU A 197 6.26 -10.29 -13.80
C LEU A 197 6.83 -8.87 -13.69
N ILE A 198 6.93 -8.33 -12.46
CA ILE A 198 7.55 -7.02 -12.24
C ILE A 198 9.05 -7.07 -12.47
N ILE A 199 9.72 -8.12 -11.98
CA ILE A 199 11.15 -8.33 -12.19
C ILE A 199 11.46 -8.48 -13.69
N GLU A 200 10.69 -9.30 -14.39
CA GLU A 200 10.81 -9.49 -15.85
C GLU A 200 10.63 -8.18 -16.61
N TYR A 201 9.67 -7.32 -16.18
CA TYR A 201 9.47 -6.01 -16.79
C TYR A 201 10.71 -5.11 -16.72
N TYR A 202 11.42 -5.11 -15.59
CA TYR A 202 12.59 -4.25 -15.38
C TYR A 202 13.92 -4.89 -15.77
N SER A 203 13.94 -6.19 -16.06
CA SER A 203 15.15 -6.92 -16.53
C SER A 203 15.38 -6.83 -18.04
N ARG A 204 14.42 -6.29 -18.75
CA ARG A 204 14.50 -6.06 -20.22
C ARG A 204 15.44 -4.93 -20.57
#